data_953497bc26a08f28b420dad12d7131a7
#
_entry.id   953497bc26a08f28b420dad12d7131a7
#
_cell.length_a   1.000
_cell.length_b   1.000
_cell.length_c   1.000
_cell.angle_alpha   90.00
_cell.angle_beta   90.00
_cell.angle_gamma   90.00
#
_symmetry.space_group_name_H-M   'P 1'
#
loop_
_entity.id
_entity.type
_entity.pdbx_description
1 polymer ?
#
loop_
_entity_poly.entity_id
_entity_poly.type
_entity_poly.pdbx_seq_one_letter_code
_entity_poly.pdbx_strand_id
1 'polypeptide(L)'
;MPLVTPIDISDPSVKELVKFFNETLGFCPNSVLTMQRRPNIAKAFIELNMAVMENHGKLTSEFKRLLAFVSSNTAGCRYCQAHTIRAAERYGSTSKRLENVWDFKNQDAFTDAEKAALEFAQEASMVPVNVAEDTEKQLHVYWSDDDIVEIMGVIALFGYLNRWNDVMATSLEGDAKTSGQDLLKGISWVPGKHA
;
A
#
# COMPACT_ATOMS: atom_id res chain seq x y z
N MET A 1 -8.61 7.38 -19.15
CA MET A 1 -8.60 5.99 -19.69
C MET A 1 -7.29 5.32 -19.31
N PRO A 2 -7.30 4.06 -18.88
CA PRO A 2 -6.07 3.33 -18.60
C PRO A 2 -5.19 3.20 -19.87
N LEU A 3 -3.87 3.26 -19.66
CA LEU A 3 -2.88 3.09 -20.75
C LEU A 3 -2.98 1.68 -21.37
N VAL A 4 -3.30 0.69 -20.55
CA VAL A 4 -3.46 -0.71 -20.97
C VAL A 4 -4.75 -1.27 -20.37
N THR A 5 -5.59 -1.87 -21.20
CA THR A 5 -6.85 -2.48 -20.74
C THR A 5 -6.56 -3.75 -19.91
N PRO A 6 -7.16 -3.91 -18.71
CA PRO A 6 -7.15 -5.17 -17.99
C PRO A 6 -7.70 -6.31 -18.84
N ILE A 7 -7.21 -7.52 -18.62
CA ILE A 7 -7.75 -8.74 -19.26
C ILE A 7 -8.02 -9.80 -18.21
N ASP A 8 -8.97 -10.69 -18.50
CA ASP A 8 -9.29 -11.81 -17.62
C ASP A 8 -8.08 -12.74 -17.43
N ILE A 9 -8.01 -13.37 -16.25
CA ILE A 9 -6.92 -14.27 -15.91
C ILE A 9 -7.12 -15.59 -16.67
N SER A 10 -6.17 -15.89 -17.54
CA SER A 10 -6.14 -17.11 -18.36
C SER A 10 -5.13 -18.16 -17.88
N ASP A 11 -4.02 -17.74 -17.26
CA ASP A 11 -3.00 -18.65 -16.75
C ASP A 11 -3.47 -19.32 -15.43
N PRO A 12 -3.55 -20.67 -15.36
CA PRO A 12 -4.04 -21.36 -14.17
C PRO A 12 -3.23 -21.07 -12.89
N SER A 13 -1.92 -20.86 -13.00
CA SER A 13 -1.08 -20.56 -11.85
C SER A 13 -1.29 -19.14 -11.32
N VAL A 14 -1.54 -18.17 -12.20
CA VAL A 14 -1.96 -16.82 -11.79
C VAL A 14 -3.33 -16.88 -11.12
N LYS A 15 -4.25 -17.67 -11.68
CA LYS A 15 -5.62 -17.84 -11.14
C LYS A 15 -5.62 -18.40 -9.71
N GLU A 16 -4.68 -19.27 -9.38
CA GLU A 16 -4.55 -19.77 -8.01
C GLU A 16 -4.03 -18.67 -7.07
N LEU A 17 -2.97 -17.98 -7.47
CA LEU A 17 -2.34 -16.92 -6.68
C LEU A 17 -3.26 -15.72 -6.39
N VAL A 18 -4.15 -15.36 -7.31
CA VAL A 18 -5.06 -14.21 -7.09
C VAL A 18 -6.10 -14.45 -6.01
N LYS A 19 -6.31 -15.68 -5.56
CA LYS A 19 -7.18 -15.96 -4.39
C LYS A 19 -6.77 -15.15 -3.17
N PHE A 20 -5.48 -14.93 -2.99
CA PHE A 20 -4.93 -14.06 -1.95
C PHE A 20 -5.58 -12.67 -1.95
N PHE A 21 -5.77 -12.05 -3.11
CA PHE A 21 -6.39 -10.73 -3.18
C PHE A 21 -7.89 -10.75 -2.88
N ASN A 22 -8.59 -11.82 -3.20
CA ASN A 22 -10.00 -11.98 -2.81
C ASN A 22 -10.17 -12.03 -1.29
N GLU A 23 -9.21 -12.60 -0.58
CA GLU A 23 -9.20 -12.63 0.89
C GLU A 23 -8.84 -11.25 1.47
N THR A 24 -7.81 -10.61 0.94
CA THR A 24 -7.27 -9.36 1.49
C THR A 24 -8.06 -8.11 1.10
N LEU A 25 -8.54 -8.03 -0.13
CA LEU A 25 -9.25 -6.86 -0.68
C LEU A 25 -10.74 -7.11 -0.92
N GLY A 26 -11.12 -8.37 -1.15
CA GLY A 26 -12.45 -8.77 -1.58
C GLY A 26 -12.60 -8.87 -3.11
N PHE A 27 -11.55 -8.57 -3.87
CA PHE A 27 -11.53 -8.61 -5.33
C PHE A 27 -10.08 -8.75 -5.85
N CYS A 28 -9.92 -9.17 -7.12
CA CYS A 28 -8.64 -9.13 -7.80
C CYS A 28 -8.37 -7.72 -8.35
N PRO A 29 -7.25 -7.07 -7.99
CA PRO A 29 -6.93 -5.72 -8.46
C PRO A 29 -6.75 -5.64 -9.97
N ASN A 30 -7.24 -4.57 -10.59
CA ASN A 30 -7.02 -4.29 -12.02
C ASN A 30 -5.54 -4.17 -12.39
N SER A 31 -4.69 -3.79 -11.43
CA SER A 31 -3.23 -3.83 -11.61
C SER A 31 -2.72 -5.24 -11.93
N VAL A 32 -3.24 -6.27 -11.25
CA VAL A 32 -2.91 -7.67 -11.51
C VAL A 32 -3.46 -8.11 -12.86
N LEU A 33 -4.69 -7.69 -13.20
CA LEU A 33 -5.30 -7.96 -14.50
C LEU A 33 -4.53 -7.33 -15.68
N THR A 34 -3.83 -6.21 -15.45
CA THR A 34 -2.92 -5.67 -16.46
C THR A 34 -1.57 -6.39 -16.49
N MET A 35 -1.00 -6.72 -15.32
CA MET A 35 0.27 -7.46 -15.20
C MET A 35 0.19 -8.84 -15.85
N GLN A 36 -0.96 -9.50 -15.76
CA GLN A 36 -1.13 -10.85 -16.28
C GLN A 36 -1.08 -10.96 -17.81
N ARG A 37 -1.03 -9.85 -18.55
CA ARG A 37 -0.62 -9.86 -19.96
C ARG A 37 0.79 -10.42 -20.15
N ARG A 38 1.55 -10.48 -19.06
CA ARG A 38 2.80 -11.21 -18.92
C ARG A 38 2.73 -12.03 -17.63
N PRO A 39 2.25 -13.29 -17.68
CA PRO A 39 1.94 -14.08 -16.48
C PRO A 39 3.09 -14.18 -15.49
N ASN A 40 4.33 -14.23 -15.95
CA ASN A 40 5.50 -14.28 -15.08
C ASN A 40 5.67 -12.99 -14.25
N ILE A 41 5.27 -11.83 -14.78
CA ILE A 41 5.28 -10.56 -14.01
C ILE A 41 4.22 -10.62 -12.92
N ALA A 42 3.00 -11.07 -13.26
CA ALA A 42 1.92 -11.20 -12.30
C ALA A 42 2.28 -12.18 -11.17
N LYS A 43 2.84 -13.35 -11.50
CA LYS A 43 3.29 -14.36 -10.53
C LYS A 43 4.33 -13.78 -9.57
N ALA A 44 5.41 -13.26 -10.10
CA ALA A 44 6.52 -12.71 -9.30
C ALA A 44 6.03 -11.56 -8.39
N PHE A 45 5.14 -10.71 -8.90
CA PHE A 45 4.54 -9.65 -8.10
C PHE A 45 3.66 -10.19 -6.97
N ILE A 46 2.79 -11.17 -7.24
CA ILE A 46 1.89 -11.73 -6.22
C ILE A 46 2.70 -12.45 -5.13
N GLU A 47 3.70 -13.24 -5.52
CA GLU A 47 4.59 -13.95 -4.60
C GLU A 47 5.39 -12.95 -3.72
N LEU A 48 5.94 -11.88 -4.31
CA LEU A 48 6.59 -10.81 -3.56
C LEU A 48 5.61 -10.12 -2.60
N ASN A 49 4.39 -9.82 -3.08
CA ASN A 49 3.37 -9.20 -2.24
C ASN A 49 3.01 -10.08 -1.04
N MET A 50 2.82 -11.38 -1.25
CA MET A 50 2.53 -12.33 -0.17
C MET A 50 3.67 -12.35 0.85
N ALA A 51 4.92 -12.48 0.41
CA ALA A 51 6.08 -12.54 1.28
C ALA A 51 6.27 -11.24 2.10
N VAL A 52 6.14 -10.08 1.48
CA VAL A 52 6.28 -8.77 2.15
C VAL A 52 5.13 -8.51 3.14
N MET A 53 3.91 -8.90 2.79
CA MET A 53 2.70 -8.58 3.58
C MET A 53 2.36 -9.66 4.62
N GLU A 54 3.11 -10.77 4.66
CA GLU A 54 3.02 -11.79 5.69
C GLU A 54 3.38 -11.22 7.06
N ASN A 55 2.71 -11.70 8.13
CA ASN A 55 3.02 -11.27 9.48
C ASN A 55 4.26 -11.98 10.02
N HIS A 56 5.27 -11.20 10.37
CA HIS A 56 6.43 -11.64 11.11
C HIS A 56 6.61 -10.72 12.33
N GLY A 57 6.54 -11.28 13.54
CA GLY A 57 6.84 -10.53 14.76
C GLY A 57 5.92 -9.34 15.05
N LYS A 58 6.49 -8.13 15.16
CA LYS A 58 5.80 -6.94 15.65
C LYS A 58 4.97 -6.21 14.59
N LEU A 59 5.35 -6.31 13.32
CA LEU A 59 4.64 -5.63 12.23
C LEU A 59 3.36 -6.38 11.88
N THR A 60 2.23 -5.85 12.34
CA THR A 60 0.93 -6.43 12.02
C THR A 60 0.54 -6.19 10.58
N SER A 61 -0.32 -7.06 10.04
CA SER A 61 -0.88 -6.88 8.68
C SER A 61 -1.60 -5.55 8.53
N GLU A 62 -2.28 -5.08 9.58
CA GLU A 62 -2.93 -3.76 9.60
C GLU A 62 -1.89 -2.65 9.45
N PHE A 63 -0.84 -2.66 10.27
CA PHE A 63 0.16 -1.60 10.27
C PHE A 63 0.97 -1.55 8.96
N LYS A 64 1.30 -2.69 8.35
CA LYS A 64 1.92 -2.74 7.02
C LYS A 64 1.10 -2.00 5.97
N ARG A 65 -0.24 -2.03 6.06
CA ARG A 65 -1.13 -1.31 5.13
C ARG A 65 -1.15 0.20 5.38
N LEU A 66 -0.97 0.63 6.62
CA LEU A 66 -0.80 2.05 6.95
C LEU A 66 0.57 2.59 6.47
N LEU A 67 1.66 1.83 6.62
CA LEU A 67 2.95 2.13 6.00
C LEU A 67 2.82 2.29 4.48
N ALA A 68 2.14 1.33 3.85
CA ALA A 68 1.86 1.34 2.42
C ALA A 68 1.01 2.56 2.00
N PHE A 69 0.05 2.96 2.84
CA PHE A 69 -0.72 4.18 2.60
C PHE A 69 0.16 5.43 2.62
N VAL A 70 1.00 5.59 3.65
CA VAL A 70 1.88 6.76 3.75
C VAL A 70 2.85 6.81 2.57
N SER A 71 3.44 5.67 2.18
CA SER A 71 4.26 5.57 0.97
C SER A 71 3.49 6.00 -0.29
N SER A 72 2.24 5.54 -0.44
CA SER A 72 1.40 5.85 -1.60
C SER A 72 0.90 7.30 -1.61
N ASN A 73 0.67 7.87 -0.42
CA ASN A 73 0.29 9.27 -0.27
C ASN A 73 1.43 10.19 -0.65
N THR A 74 2.65 9.88 -0.20
CA THR A 74 3.88 10.62 -0.57
C THR A 74 4.15 10.55 -2.07
N ALA A 75 3.99 9.37 -2.68
CA ALA A 75 4.15 9.19 -4.12
C ALA A 75 3.00 9.76 -4.97
N GLY A 76 1.88 10.16 -4.36
CA GLY A 76 0.72 10.76 -5.05
C GLY A 76 -0.16 9.77 -5.82
N CYS A 77 0.01 8.45 -5.66
CA CYS A 77 -0.77 7.44 -6.37
C CYS A 77 -2.16 7.25 -5.73
N ARG A 78 -3.20 7.84 -6.33
CA ARG A 78 -4.59 7.77 -5.83
C ARG A 78 -5.15 6.35 -5.82
N TYR A 79 -4.80 5.52 -6.79
CA TYR A 79 -5.15 4.10 -6.84
C TYR A 79 -4.61 3.36 -5.61
N CYS A 80 -3.31 3.50 -5.34
CA CYS A 80 -2.68 2.81 -4.23
C CYS A 80 -3.17 3.32 -2.86
N GLN A 81 -3.45 4.63 -2.71
CA GLN A 81 -4.06 5.18 -1.50
C GLN A 81 -5.39 4.49 -1.17
N ALA A 82 -6.29 4.36 -2.16
CA ALA A 82 -7.59 3.72 -1.98
C ALA A 82 -7.46 2.23 -1.62
N HIS A 83 -6.55 1.50 -2.27
CA HIS A 83 -6.32 0.08 -2.02
C HIS A 83 -5.73 -0.19 -0.65
N THR A 84 -4.77 0.62 -0.22
CA THR A 84 -4.13 0.46 1.09
C THR A 84 -5.09 0.76 2.23
N ILE A 85 -5.92 1.81 2.11
CA ILE A 85 -6.97 2.12 3.08
C ILE A 85 -8.03 1.01 3.12
N ARG A 86 -8.50 0.52 1.96
CA ARG A 86 -9.42 -0.61 1.89
C ARG A 86 -8.85 -1.86 2.55
N ALA A 87 -7.59 -2.17 2.31
CA ALA A 87 -6.94 -3.31 2.93
C ALA A 87 -6.78 -3.12 4.45
N ALA A 88 -6.36 -1.94 4.92
CA ALA A 88 -6.23 -1.65 6.35
C ALA A 88 -7.58 -1.77 7.08
N GLU A 89 -8.67 -1.27 6.48
CA GLU A 89 -10.03 -1.43 6.96
C GLU A 89 -10.39 -2.92 7.16
N ARG A 90 -10.14 -3.76 6.16
CA ARG A 90 -10.41 -5.20 6.22
C ARG A 90 -9.55 -5.95 7.24
N TYR A 91 -8.37 -5.44 7.55
CA TYR A 91 -7.48 -5.98 8.58
C TYR A 91 -7.72 -5.36 9.97
N GLY A 92 -8.85 -4.67 10.15
CA GLY A 92 -9.36 -4.24 11.46
C GLY A 92 -8.80 -2.91 11.96
N SER A 93 -8.21 -2.08 11.08
CA SER A 93 -7.86 -0.72 11.46
C SER A 93 -9.10 0.08 11.84
N THR A 94 -9.01 0.85 12.92
CA THR A 94 -10.13 1.67 13.39
C THR A 94 -10.35 2.88 12.48
N SER A 95 -11.60 3.37 12.38
CA SER A 95 -11.91 4.59 11.62
C SER A 95 -11.03 5.76 12.06
N LYS A 96 -10.77 5.90 13.36
CA LYS A 96 -9.88 6.94 13.88
C LYS A 96 -8.47 6.89 13.26
N ARG A 97 -7.90 5.69 13.08
CA ARG A 97 -6.59 5.52 12.44
C ARG A 97 -6.67 5.79 10.94
N LEU A 98 -7.65 5.21 10.26
CA LEU A 98 -7.82 5.33 8.80
C LEU A 98 -8.06 6.78 8.35
N GLU A 99 -8.91 7.51 9.06
CA GLU A 99 -9.26 8.90 8.74
C GLU A 99 -8.13 9.88 9.03
N ASN A 100 -7.12 9.50 9.83
CA ASN A 100 -6.06 10.37 10.32
C ASN A 100 -4.65 9.91 9.98
N VAL A 101 -4.46 8.81 9.25
CA VAL A 101 -3.12 8.28 8.92
C VAL A 101 -2.27 9.25 8.09
N TRP A 102 -2.88 10.14 7.35
CA TRP A 102 -2.18 11.19 6.58
C TRP A 102 -1.56 12.29 7.48
N ASP A 103 -2.06 12.42 8.72
CA ASP A 103 -1.59 13.36 9.75
C ASP A 103 -1.05 12.62 10.99
N PHE A 104 -0.51 11.44 10.81
CA PHE A 104 -0.09 10.52 11.87
C PHE A 104 0.79 11.18 12.96
N LYS A 105 1.59 12.18 12.61
CA LYS A 105 2.49 12.89 13.53
C LYS A 105 1.74 13.56 14.67
N ASN A 106 0.56 14.12 14.39
CA ASN A 106 -0.25 14.90 15.32
C ASN A 106 -1.35 14.06 16.00
N GLN A 107 -1.41 12.75 15.75
CA GLN A 107 -2.51 11.89 16.21
C GLN A 107 -2.07 10.96 17.35
N ASP A 108 -2.90 10.88 18.40
CA ASP A 108 -2.71 9.93 19.53
C ASP A 108 -3.12 8.49 19.15
N ALA A 109 -3.64 8.29 17.95
CA ALA A 109 -4.02 6.97 17.45
C ALA A 109 -2.82 6.11 17.02
N PHE A 110 -1.61 6.68 17.03
CA PHE A 110 -0.36 6.04 16.64
C PHE A 110 0.64 6.13 17.79
N THR A 111 1.29 5.02 18.12
CA THR A 111 2.39 4.97 19.09
C THR A 111 3.64 5.65 18.55
N ASP A 112 4.58 6.00 19.42
CA ASP A 112 5.86 6.62 18.99
C ASP A 112 6.64 5.69 18.06
N ALA A 113 6.60 4.38 18.28
CA ALA A 113 7.21 3.39 17.40
C ALA A 113 6.56 3.41 15.98
N GLU A 114 5.23 3.46 15.93
CA GLU A 114 4.52 3.55 14.65
C GLU A 114 4.82 4.88 13.94
N LYS A 115 4.83 5.99 14.69
CA LYS A 115 5.17 7.32 14.12
C LYS A 115 6.56 7.33 13.50
N ALA A 116 7.56 6.75 14.16
CA ALA A 116 8.92 6.64 13.63
C ALA A 116 8.95 5.86 12.30
N ALA A 117 8.24 4.72 12.23
CA ALA A 117 8.17 3.93 11.01
C ALA A 117 7.38 4.62 9.88
N LEU A 118 6.29 5.33 10.21
CA LEU A 118 5.50 6.09 9.23
C LEU A 118 6.28 7.31 8.70
N GLU A 119 7.07 7.97 9.55
CA GLU A 119 7.95 9.06 9.12
C GLU A 119 9.05 8.56 8.18
N PHE A 120 9.69 7.45 8.53
CA PHE A 120 10.64 6.79 7.64
C PHE A 120 9.98 6.41 6.31
N ALA A 121 8.77 5.85 6.32
CA ALA A 121 8.05 5.52 5.09
C ALA A 121 7.74 6.75 4.23
N GLN A 122 7.41 7.87 4.86
CA GLN A 122 7.18 9.14 4.17
C GLN A 122 8.46 9.62 3.47
N GLU A 123 9.58 9.71 4.19
CA GLU A 123 10.85 10.22 3.66
C GLU A 123 11.47 9.30 2.61
N ALA A 124 11.45 7.98 2.85
CA ALA A 124 11.95 6.97 1.91
C ALA A 124 11.12 6.86 0.61
N SER A 125 9.90 7.39 0.61
CA SER A 125 9.03 7.39 -0.58
C SER A 125 9.14 8.69 -1.40
N MET A 126 9.94 9.65 -0.99
CA MET A 126 10.18 10.87 -1.77
C MET A 126 11.01 10.60 -3.03
N VAL A 127 10.90 11.49 -4.02
CA VAL A 127 11.75 11.46 -5.22
C VAL A 127 12.31 12.87 -5.44
N PRO A 128 13.61 13.09 -5.24
CA PRO A 128 14.63 12.13 -4.78
C PRO A 128 14.39 11.65 -3.36
N VAL A 129 14.88 10.45 -3.03
CA VAL A 129 14.85 9.92 -1.67
C VAL A 129 15.66 10.84 -0.75
N ASN A 130 15.08 11.18 0.41
CA ASN A 130 15.72 12.02 1.39
C ASN A 130 15.29 11.60 2.80
N VAL A 131 16.02 10.66 3.38
CA VAL A 131 15.81 10.20 4.76
C VAL A 131 16.76 10.98 5.67
N ALA A 132 16.21 11.63 6.70
CA ALA A 132 17.00 12.38 7.65
C ALA A 132 17.72 11.45 8.64
N GLU A 133 18.93 11.81 9.05
CA GLU A 133 19.73 11.04 10.03
C GLU A 133 18.96 10.83 11.35
N ASP A 134 18.18 11.82 11.78
CA ASP A 134 17.38 11.71 13.00
C ASP A 134 16.20 10.74 12.84
N THR A 135 15.60 10.65 11.64
CA THR A 135 14.57 9.65 11.33
C THR A 135 15.16 8.23 11.39
N GLU A 136 16.36 8.02 10.85
CA GLU A 136 17.06 6.73 10.94
C GLU A 136 17.37 6.36 12.40
N LYS A 137 17.86 7.30 13.20
CA LYS A 137 18.11 7.07 14.64
C LYS A 137 16.83 6.70 15.39
N GLN A 138 15.72 7.43 15.16
CA GLN A 138 14.44 7.15 15.80
C GLN A 138 13.88 5.79 15.39
N LEU A 139 14.06 5.40 14.14
CA LEU A 139 13.65 4.07 13.67
C LEU A 139 14.35 2.97 14.49
N HIS A 140 15.67 3.05 14.66
CA HIS A 140 16.46 2.09 15.43
C HIS A 140 16.16 2.08 16.95
N VAL A 141 15.53 3.13 17.50
CA VAL A 141 15.08 3.13 18.91
C VAL A 141 13.98 2.09 19.15
N TYR A 142 13.09 1.86 18.15
CA TYR A 142 11.88 1.07 18.32
C TYR A 142 11.89 -0.25 17.55
N TRP A 143 12.64 -0.33 16.45
CA TRP A 143 12.59 -1.42 15.48
C TRP A 143 13.95 -2.10 15.34
N SER A 144 13.96 -3.43 15.34
CA SER A 144 15.17 -4.23 15.06
C SER A 144 15.52 -4.18 13.57
N ASP A 145 16.71 -4.62 13.21
CA ASP A 145 17.15 -4.70 11.81
C ASP A 145 16.20 -5.57 10.98
N ASP A 146 15.68 -6.67 11.53
CA ASP A 146 14.71 -7.53 10.86
C ASP A 146 13.37 -6.79 10.63
N ASP A 147 12.87 -6.07 11.63
CA ASP A 147 11.67 -5.22 11.51
C ASP A 147 11.88 -4.13 10.44
N ILE A 148 13.07 -3.50 10.39
CA ILE A 148 13.39 -2.46 9.43
C ILE A 148 13.42 -3.01 8.00
N VAL A 149 13.92 -4.24 7.81
CA VAL A 149 13.87 -4.93 6.51
C VAL A 149 12.42 -5.16 6.08
N GLU A 150 11.53 -5.56 7.00
CA GLU A 150 10.10 -5.69 6.68
C GLU A 150 9.45 -4.34 6.33
N ILE A 151 9.73 -3.29 7.11
CA ILE A 151 9.24 -1.93 6.85
C ILE A 151 9.70 -1.49 5.45
N MET A 152 10.99 -1.64 5.14
CA MET A 152 11.54 -1.27 3.84
C MET A 152 10.96 -2.13 2.72
N GLY A 153 10.70 -3.41 2.97
CA GLY A 153 10.03 -4.31 2.04
C GLY A 153 8.66 -3.77 1.61
N VAL A 154 7.85 -3.27 2.57
CA VAL A 154 6.56 -2.64 2.29
C VAL A 154 6.73 -1.37 1.45
N ILE A 155 7.67 -0.48 1.83
CA ILE A 155 7.92 0.77 1.12
C ILE A 155 8.36 0.50 -0.33
N ALA A 156 9.28 -0.44 -0.54
CA ALA A 156 9.79 -0.80 -1.87
C ALA A 156 8.72 -1.45 -2.74
N LEU A 157 7.90 -2.34 -2.18
CA LEU A 157 6.76 -2.95 -2.88
C LEU A 157 5.78 -1.88 -3.37
N PHE A 158 5.42 -0.92 -2.50
CA PHE A 158 4.53 0.17 -2.90
C PHE A 158 5.23 1.20 -3.78
N GLY A 159 6.54 1.38 -3.70
CA GLY A 159 7.31 2.13 -4.69
C GLY A 159 7.16 1.57 -6.11
N TYR A 160 7.18 0.24 -6.27
CA TYR A 160 6.86 -0.45 -7.52
C TYR A 160 5.40 -0.23 -7.93
N LEU A 161 4.44 -0.48 -7.03
CA LEU A 161 3.01 -0.37 -7.31
C LEU A 161 2.57 1.07 -7.62
N ASN A 162 3.08 2.05 -6.89
CA ASN A 162 2.77 3.46 -7.11
C ASN A 162 3.16 3.87 -8.53
N ARG A 163 4.37 3.50 -8.97
CA ARG A 163 4.83 3.80 -10.33
C ARG A 163 4.02 3.06 -11.38
N TRP A 164 3.76 1.76 -11.16
CA TRP A 164 2.94 0.97 -12.08
C TRP A 164 1.55 1.59 -12.26
N ASN A 165 0.82 1.75 -11.17
CA ASN A 165 -0.58 2.17 -11.23
C ASN A 165 -0.74 3.61 -11.69
N ASP A 166 0.14 4.50 -11.23
CA ASP A 166 0.06 5.91 -11.60
C ASP A 166 0.35 6.12 -13.10
N VAL A 167 1.39 5.48 -13.64
CA VAL A 167 1.72 5.56 -15.08
C VAL A 167 0.66 4.87 -15.94
N MET A 168 0.18 3.68 -15.51
CA MET A 168 -0.84 2.93 -16.25
C MET A 168 -2.24 3.55 -16.17
N ALA A 169 -2.45 4.55 -15.31
CA ALA A 169 -3.77 5.10 -15.00
C ALA A 169 -4.79 3.98 -14.71
N THR A 170 -4.38 2.99 -13.89
CA THR A 170 -5.18 1.81 -13.57
C THR A 170 -6.54 2.23 -13.00
N SER A 171 -7.65 1.74 -13.54
CA SER A 171 -9.00 2.06 -13.05
C SER A 171 -9.24 1.44 -11.68
N LEU A 172 -9.85 2.22 -10.77
CA LEU A 172 -10.23 1.75 -9.43
C LEU A 172 -11.43 0.82 -9.48
N GLU A 173 -11.39 -0.19 -8.64
CA GLU A 173 -12.54 -1.04 -8.32
C GLU A 173 -13.50 -0.31 -7.36
N GLY A 174 -14.79 -0.64 -7.46
CA GLY A 174 -15.86 0.05 -6.72
C GLY A 174 -15.63 0.12 -5.22
N ASP A 175 -15.26 -1.01 -4.59
CA ASP A 175 -15.05 -1.10 -3.14
C ASP A 175 -13.87 -0.23 -2.68
N ALA A 176 -12.74 -0.27 -3.39
CA ALA A 176 -11.58 0.57 -3.08
C ALA A 176 -11.90 2.05 -3.25
N LYS A 177 -12.65 2.41 -4.31
CA LYS A 177 -13.10 3.77 -4.54
C LYS A 177 -13.99 4.28 -3.39
N THR A 178 -14.92 3.45 -2.92
CA THR A 178 -15.80 3.77 -1.79
C THR A 178 -14.98 3.99 -0.51
N SER A 179 -14.08 3.07 -0.15
CA SER A 179 -13.21 3.27 1.03
C SER A 179 -12.37 4.54 0.94
N GLY A 180 -11.81 4.85 -0.24
CA GLY A 180 -11.08 6.11 -0.46
C GLY A 180 -11.96 7.35 -0.26
N GLN A 181 -13.18 7.35 -0.80
CA GLN A 181 -14.12 8.47 -0.69
C GLN A 181 -14.61 8.68 0.75
N ASP A 182 -14.82 7.60 1.50
CA ASP A 182 -15.38 7.68 2.84
C ASP A 182 -14.33 7.99 3.91
N LEU A 183 -13.14 7.41 3.79
CA LEU A 183 -12.13 7.45 4.83
C LEU A 183 -11.02 8.49 4.60
N LEU A 184 -10.89 9.04 3.39
CA LEU A 184 -9.85 10.02 3.05
C LEU A 184 -10.43 11.43 2.81
N LYS A 185 -11.56 11.75 3.41
CA LYS A 185 -12.20 13.08 3.33
C LYS A 185 -11.29 14.19 3.83
N GLY A 186 -10.49 13.93 4.87
CA GLY A 186 -9.57 14.90 5.47
C GLY A 186 -8.51 15.46 4.51
N ILE A 187 -8.17 14.72 3.45
CA ILE A 187 -7.26 15.17 2.39
C ILE A 187 -7.97 15.50 1.08
N SER A 188 -9.29 15.66 1.10
CA SER A 188 -10.10 15.92 -0.10
C SER A 188 -9.81 14.95 -1.24
N TRP A 189 -9.67 13.67 -0.90
CA TRP A 189 -9.29 12.63 -1.85
C TRP A 189 -10.34 12.44 -2.95
N VAL A 190 -9.87 12.36 -4.18
CA VAL A 190 -10.68 12.03 -5.37
C VAL A 190 -9.88 11.05 -6.25
N PRO A 191 -10.55 10.15 -6.99
CA PRO A 191 -9.86 9.12 -7.79
C PRO A 191 -9.00 9.70 -8.93
N GLY A 192 -9.29 10.91 -9.42
CA GLY A 192 -8.56 11.52 -10.51
C GLY A 192 -8.58 10.67 -11.77
N LYS A 193 -7.40 10.43 -12.38
CA LYS A 193 -7.24 9.62 -13.60
C LYS A 193 -7.61 8.14 -13.44
N HIS A 194 -7.84 7.69 -12.22
CA HIS A 194 -8.21 6.31 -11.87
C HIS A 194 -9.73 6.10 -11.76
N ALA A 195 -10.56 7.10 -12.10
CA ALA A 195 -12.02 7.03 -12.04
C ALA A 195 -12.62 6.03 -13.02
#